data_633b7ecad3fb8eb3270ddc8daf78adcf
#
_entry.id   633b7ecad3fb8eb3270ddc8daf78adcf
#
_cell.length_a   1.000
_cell.length_b   1.000
_cell.length_c   1.000
_cell.angle_alpha   90.00
_cell.angle_beta   90.00
_cell.angle_gamma   90.00
#
_symmetry.space_group_name_H-M   'P 1'
#
loop_
_entity.id
_entity.type
_entity.pdbx_description
1 polymer ?
#
loop_
_entity_poly.entity_id
_entity_poly.type
_entity_poly.pdbx_seq_one_letter_code
_entity_poly.pdbx_strand_id
1 'polypeptide(L)'
;HLVQGLFDAHRNGAKLLAVASHIPTMEIGSSFFQETHPELLFQECSSYCELVHEADQGMRVLHNALQNTLAGNGVSVMVVPGDIFAADTAEGPHTADSVYATGANKRVYPDPHEAARLVEAINKADKVTLFCGYGARDARDEVFALAEKIKSPIGHSFRGKMYFEYDNPFDVGMSGLLGYGAAAEGMKDADVMVMLGTDFPYRQFYPEGARFIQVDTRGEHLGRRVPLDLGLVGDVGDTI
;
A
#
# COMPACT_ATOMS: atom_id res chain seq x y z
N HIS A 1 13.06 -11.76 15.22
CA HIS A 1 11.60 -11.82 15.25
C HIS A 1 10.91 -10.71 14.44
N LEU A 2 11.51 -9.50 14.32
CA LEU A 2 10.91 -8.38 13.57
C LEU A 2 10.72 -8.66 12.07
N VAL A 3 11.61 -9.44 11.45
CA VAL A 3 11.70 -9.64 9.99
C VAL A 3 10.36 -10.04 9.38
N GLN A 4 9.66 -11.02 9.95
CA GLN A 4 8.38 -11.49 9.40
C GLN A 4 7.31 -10.40 9.42
N GLY A 5 7.16 -9.71 10.55
CA GLY A 5 6.18 -8.63 10.68
C GLY A 5 6.53 -7.43 9.80
N LEU A 6 7.81 -7.11 9.64
CA LEU A 6 8.27 -6.03 8.77
C LEU A 6 8.04 -6.36 7.29
N PHE A 7 8.29 -7.62 6.86
CA PHE A 7 7.95 -8.04 5.50
C PHE A 7 6.44 -7.95 5.23
N ASP A 8 5.62 -8.42 6.17
CA ASP A 8 4.17 -8.30 6.01
C ASP A 8 3.74 -6.83 5.90
N ALA A 9 4.20 -5.98 6.82
CA ALA A 9 3.92 -4.55 6.79
C ALA A 9 4.40 -3.89 5.47
N HIS A 10 5.62 -4.19 5.03
CA HIS A 10 6.20 -3.65 3.81
C HIS A 10 5.39 -4.04 2.57
N ARG A 11 5.06 -5.34 2.42
CA ARG A 11 4.25 -5.84 1.29
C ARG A 11 2.82 -5.30 1.29
N ASN A 12 2.29 -5.02 2.46
CA ASN A 12 0.97 -4.41 2.61
C ASN A 12 0.96 -2.89 2.51
N GLY A 13 2.13 -2.24 2.40
CA GLY A 13 2.25 -0.79 2.37
C GLY A 13 1.81 -0.14 3.70
N ALA A 14 1.92 -0.87 4.81
CA ALA A 14 1.59 -0.35 6.13
C ALA A 14 2.64 0.67 6.59
N LYS A 15 2.18 1.77 7.17
CA LYS A 15 3.06 2.79 7.75
C LYS A 15 3.55 2.30 9.11
N LEU A 16 4.84 1.94 9.20
CA LEU A 16 5.43 1.38 10.40
C LEU A 16 6.86 1.90 10.60
N LEU A 17 7.15 2.39 11.79
CA LEU A 17 8.52 2.66 12.25
C LEU A 17 8.93 1.57 13.24
N ALA A 18 10.03 0.89 12.95
CA ALA A 18 10.69 -0.03 13.86
C ALA A 18 11.99 0.59 14.40
N VAL A 19 12.17 0.51 15.72
CA VAL A 19 13.44 0.79 16.37
C VAL A 19 14.05 -0.54 16.80
N ALA A 20 15.12 -0.94 16.12
CA ALA A 20 15.81 -2.19 16.37
C ALA A 20 17.07 -1.93 17.18
N SER A 21 17.27 -2.70 18.24
CA SER A 21 18.51 -2.62 19.02
C SER A 21 19.66 -3.35 18.33
N HIS A 22 20.88 -2.93 18.63
CA HIS A 22 22.12 -3.59 18.24
C HIS A 22 23.04 -3.74 19.46
N ILE A 23 24.05 -4.62 19.33
CA ILE A 23 25.10 -4.76 20.35
C ILE A 23 25.86 -3.43 20.53
N PRO A 24 26.59 -3.22 21.63
CA PRO A 24 27.39 -2.02 21.82
C PRO A 24 28.38 -1.79 20.68
N THR A 25 28.60 -0.53 20.32
CA THR A 25 29.45 -0.14 19.18
C THR A 25 30.86 -0.74 19.24
N MET A 26 31.46 -0.81 20.42
CA MET A 26 32.80 -1.37 20.62
C MET A 26 32.88 -2.87 20.31
N GLU A 27 31.77 -3.60 20.35
CA GLU A 27 31.73 -5.04 20.14
C GLU A 27 31.40 -5.42 18.68
N ILE A 28 31.01 -4.46 17.85
CA ILE A 28 30.70 -4.70 16.43
C ILE A 28 31.95 -5.16 15.68
N GLY A 29 31.88 -6.32 15.03
CA GLY A 29 33.00 -6.93 14.31
C GLY A 29 33.87 -7.86 15.15
N SER A 30 33.52 -8.12 16.42
CA SER A 30 34.26 -9.02 17.30
C SER A 30 33.71 -10.43 17.39
N SER A 31 32.63 -10.75 16.68
CA SER A 31 31.81 -11.96 16.83
C SER A 31 31.16 -12.05 18.21
N PHE A 32 30.78 -10.92 18.76
CA PHE A 32 30.13 -10.82 20.06
C PHE A 32 28.80 -11.59 20.08
N PHE A 33 28.37 -12.01 21.26
CA PHE A 33 27.10 -12.72 21.44
C PHE A 33 25.94 -11.95 20.83
N GLN A 34 25.15 -12.62 19.95
CA GLN A 34 24.04 -12.07 19.19
C GLN A 34 24.45 -10.98 18.16
N GLU A 35 25.70 -10.88 17.78
CA GLU A 35 26.10 -10.00 16.69
C GLU A 35 25.38 -10.40 15.39
N THR A 36 24.78 -9.42 14.75
CA THR A 36 24.19 -9.51 13.42
C THR A 36 24.44 -8.20 12.69
N HIS A 37 23.95 -8.07 11.46
CA HIS A 37 23.97 -6.82 10.70
C HIS A 37 22.52 -6.36 10.46
N PRO A 38 21.86 -5.76 11.48
CA PRO A 38 20.44 -5.38 11.37
C PRO A 38 20.18 -4.38 10.25
N GLU A 39 21.11 -3.48 9.99
CA GLU A 39 21.05 -2.48 8.92
C GLU A 39 21.00 -3.14 7.53
N LEU A 40 21.64 -4.29 7.35
CA LEU A 40 21.57 -5.09 6.11
C LEU A 40 20.33 -5.99 6.10
N LEU A 41 20.03 -6.60 7.25
CA LEU A 41 18.93 -7.56 7.40
C LEU A 41 17.57 -6.93 7.07
N PHE A 42 17.36 -5.67 7.44
CA PHE A 42 16.08 -4.99 7.29
C PHE A 42 15.93 -4.21 5.97
N GLN A 43 16.96 -4.15 5.12
CA GLN A 43 16.88 -3.44 3.83
C GLN A 43 15.78 -3.98 2.93
N GLU A 44 15.63 -5.30 2.83
CA GLU A 44 14.62 -5.93 1.98
C GLU A 44 13.16 -5.72 2.44
N CYS A 45 12.96 -5.42 3.71
CA CYS A 45 11.62 -5.27 4.31
C CYS A 45 11.31 -3.84 4.76
N SER A 46 12.08 -2.87 4.28
CA SER A 46 11.88 -1.46 4.58
C SER A 46 12.17 -0.57 3.36
N SER A 47 11.66 0.64 3.38
CA SER A 47 11.97 1.70 2.41
C SER A 47 13.02 2.69 2.93
N TYR A 48 13.34 2.59 4.22
CA TYR A 48 14.37 3.36 4.90
C TYR A 48 14.94 2.51 6.03
N CYS A 49 16.25 2.33 6.08
CA CYS A 49 16.92 1.59 7.13
C CYS A 49 18.28 2.23 7.41
N GLU A 50 18.47 2.74 8.63
CA GLU A 50 19.71 3.43 9.01
C GLU A 50 20.20 3.00 10.39
N LEU A 51 21.53 2.81 10.49
CA LEU A 51 22.25 2.59 11.74
C LEU A 51 22.64 3.95 12.34
N VAL A 52 22.32 4.14 13.62
CA VAL A 52 22.75 5.31 14.40
C VAL A 52 24.17 5.06 14.89
N HIS A 53 25.13 5.86 14.43
CA HIS A 53 26.54 5.73 14.78
C HIS A 53 26.94 6.57 16.01
N GLU A 54 26.23 7.65 16.28
CA GLU A 54 26.47 8.59 17.36
C GLU A 54 25.14 9.08 17.94
N ALA A 55 25.10 9.33 19.25
CA ALA A 55 23.88 9.77 19.93
C ALA A 55 23.31 11.06 19.33
N ASP A 56 24.15 12.02 18.98
CA ASP A 56 23.75 13.33 18.44
C ASP A 56 23.05 13.25 17.07
N GLN A 57 23.26 12.17 16.30
CA GLN A 57 22.53 11.99 15.05
C GLN A 57 21.17 11.30 15.22
N GLY A 58 20.89 10.72 16.39
CA GLY A 58 19.70 9.89 16.62
C GLY A 58 18.39 10.60 16.28
N MET A 59 18.23 11.85 16.72
CA MET A 59 17.01 12.62 16.45
C MET A 59 16.84 12.95 14.97
N ARG A 60 17.92 13.18 14.23
CA ARG A 60 17.85 13.38 12.76
C ARG A 60 17.45 12.11 12.04
N VAL A 61 18.01 10.97 12.43
CA VAL A 61 17.65 9.66 11.85
C VAL A 61 16.18 9.34 12.15
N LEU A 62 15.73 9.58 13.38
CA LEU A 62 14.34 9.43 13.78
C LEU A 62 13.40 10.31 12.92
N HIS A 63 13.76 11.59 12.78
CA HIS A 63 12.99 12.52 11.93
C HIS A 63 12.85 11.99 10.50
N ASN A 64 13.95 11.58 9.88
CA ASN A 64 13.95 11.06 8.51
C ASN A 64 13.13 9.76 8.39
N ALA A 65 13.26 8.86 9.36
CA ALA A 65 12.49 7.62 9.42
C ALA A 65 10.97 7.89 9.53
N LEU A 66 10.57 8.83 10.40
CA LEU A 66 9.17 9.25 10.54
C LEU A 66 8.64 9.89 9.25
N GLN A 67 9.39 10.82 8.65
CA GLN A 67 8.98 11.45 7.40
C GLN A 67 8.81 10.43 6.27
N ASN A 68 9.76 9.50 6.12
CA ASN A 68 9.65 8.44 5.12
C ASN A 68 8.41 7.57 5.34
N THR A 69 8.15 7.14 6.59
CA THR A 69 6.98 6.35 6.94
C THR A 69 5.68 7.10 6.66
N LEU A 70 5.58 8.36 7.09
CA LEU A 70 4.36 9.17 6.98
C LEU A 70 4.08 9.66 5.57
N ALA A 71 5.13 9.87 4.77
CA ALA A 71 4.99 10.18 3.34
C ALA A 71 4.36 9.05 2.52
N GLY A 72 4.13 7.87 3.13
CA GLY A 72 3.45 6.75 2.50
C GLY A 72 4.38 5.71 1.90
N ASN A 73 5.68 5.75 2.23
CA ASN A 73 6.65 4.81 1.69
C ASN A 73 6.70 3.46 2.45
N GLY A 74 5.88 3.31 3.50
CA GLY A 74 5.72 2.05 4.21
C GLY A 74 6.58 1.93 5.47
N VAL A 75 7.48 0.95 5.50
CA VAL A 75 8.27 0.61 6.68
C VAL A 75 9.57 1.40 6.72
N SER A 76 9.88 2.01 7.86
CA SER A 76 11.20 2.53 8.20
C SER A 76 11.79 1.76 9.37
N VAL A 77 13.10 1.56 9.36
CA VAL A 77 13.84 0.94 10.44
C VAL A 77 14.97 1.86 10.89
N MET A 78 15.04 2.07 12.19
CA MET A 78 16.16 2.75 12.86
C MET A 78 16.88 1.72 13.73
N VAL A 79 18.16 1.49 13.46
CA VAL A 79 18.98 0.56 14.23
C VAL A 79 19.82 1.35 15.23
N VAL A 80 19.72 1.03 16.51
CA VAL A 80 20.39 1.79 17.58
C VAL A 80 21.21 0.85 18.46
N PRO A 81 22.55 0.98 18.48
CA PRO A 81 23.40 0.28 19.45
C PRO A 81 23.04 0.64 20.88
N GLY A 82 23.19 -0.33 21.80
CA GLY A 82 22.75 -0.17 23.19
C GLY A 82 23.48 0.94 23.96
N ASP A 83 24.75 1.14 23.68
CA ASP A 83 25.56 2.22 24.26
C ASP A 83 25.17 3.59 23.74
N ILE A 84 24.85 3.69 22.41
CA ILE A 84 24.32 4.91 21.79
C ILE A 84 22.94 5.25 22.35
N PHE A 85 22.08 4.25 22.55
CA PHE A 85 20.74 4.46 23.10
C PHE A 85 20.77 5.02 24.54
N ALA A 86 21.79 4.65 25.31
CA ALA A 86 21.95 5.09 26.68
C ALA A 86 22.79 6.37 26.85
N ALA A 87 23.38 6.88 25.77
CA ALA A 87 24.23 8.06 25.82
C ALA A 87 23.42 9.36 25.91
N ASP A 88 23.98 10.35 26.60
CA ASP A 88 23.47 11.71 26.56
C ASP A 88 23.71 12.33 25.18
N THR A 89 22.77 13.16 24.74
CA THR A 89 22.90 13.92 23.50
C THR A 89 23.24 15.36 23.77
N ALA A 90 24.08 15.96 22.94
CA ALA A 90 24.31 17.40 22.97
C ALA A 90 23.07 18.16 22.49
N GLU A 91 22.92 19.40 22.92
CA GLU A 91 21.91 20.29 22.35
C GLU A 91 22.21 20.52 20.87
N GLY A 92 21.24 20.21 19.99
CA GLY A 92 21.38 20.31 18.56
C GLY A 92 20.12 20.83 17.88
N PRO A 93 20.17 21.05 16.57
CA PRO A 93 19.01 21.55 15.81
C PRO A 93 17.84 20.55 15.74
N HIS A 94 18.11 19.27 15.98
CA HIS A 94 17.11 18.22 16.01
C HIS A 94 16.85 17.77 17.46
N THR A 95 15.82 18.33 18.05
CA THR A 95 15.31 17.93 19.37
C THR A 95 13.99 17.21 19.23
N ALA A 96 13.47 16.65 20.32
CA ALA A 96 12.14 16.03 20.30
C ALA A 96 11.06 16.99 19.81
N ASP A 97 11.16 18.27 20.18
CA ASP A 97 10.20 19.31 19.79
C ASP A 97 10.36 19.76 18.33
N SER A 98 11.52 19.50 17.71
CA SER A 98 11.79 19.85 16.32
C SER A 98 11.47 18.74 15.33
N VAL A 99 11.08 17.56 15.79
CA VAL A 99 10.67 16.46 14.91
C VAL A 99 9.34 16.81 14.26
N TYR A 100 9.43 17.29 13.04
CA TYR A 100 8.27 17.59 12.23
C TYR A 100 7.84 16.39 11.42
N ALA A 101 6.72 15.80 11.81
CA ALA A 101 6.16 14.65 11.11
C ALA A 101 4.77 15.00 10.56
N THR A 102 4.66 15.10 9.26
CA THR A 102 3.38 15.32 8.61
C THR A 102 2.90 14.09 7.89
N GLY A 103 1.79 13.55 8.36
CA GLY A 103 1.03 12.52 7.67
C GLY A 103 0.03 13.14 6.70
N ALA A 104 0.45 14.06 5.85
CA ALA A 104 -0.45 14.64 4.86
C ALA A 104 -1.08 13.51 4.03
N ASN A 105 -2.40 13.38 4.15
CA ASN A 105 -3.18 12.60 3.19
C ASN A 105 -3.09 13.35 1.86
N LYS A 106 -2.12 12.96 1.04
CA LYS A 106 -2.02 13.49 -0.32
C LYS A 106 -3.20 12.93 -1.11
N ARG A 107 -4.10 13.78 -1.52
CA ARG A 107 -5.10 13.44 -2.53
C ARG A 107 -4.43 13.43 -3.89
N VAL A 108 -4.67 12.40 -4.66
CA VAL A 108 -4.16 12.22 -6.01
C VAL A 108 -5.34 12.29 -6.96
N TYR A 109 -5.41 13.34 -7.77
CA TYR A 109 -6.47 13.51 -8.76
C TYR A 109 -6.05 12.91 -10.09
N PRO A 110 -6.95 12.18 -10.79
CA PRO A 110 -6.65 11.65 -12.10
C PRO A 110 -6.51 12.78 -13.14
N ASP A 111 -5.78 12.48 -14.21
CA ASP A 111 -5.79 13.36 -15.38
C ASP A 111 -7.22 13.44 -15.94
N PRO A 112 -7.76 14.65 -16.21
CA PRO A 112 -9.13 14.82 -16.72
C PRO A 112 -9.40 14.11 -18.06
N HIS A 113 -8.39 13.97 -18.92
CA HIS A 113 -8.55 13.25 -20.19
C HIS A 113 -8.62 11.74 -19.95
N GLU A 114 -7.85 11.21 -19.02
CA GLU A 114 -7.95 9.79 -18.63
C GLU A 114 -9.27 9.50 -17.93
N ALA A 115 -9.75 10.39 -17.06
CA ALA A 115 -11.08 10.28 -16.45
C ALA A 115 -12.19 10.28 -17.50
N ALA A 116 -12.12 11.14 -18.52
CA ALA A 116 -13.08 11.13 -19.63
C ALA A 116 -13.04 9.80 -20.43
N ARG A 117 -11.85 9.22 -20.64
CA ARG A 117 -11.71 7.90 -21.27
C ARG A 117 -12.30 6.78 -20.43
N LEU A 118 -12.21 6.85 -19.11
CA LEU A 118 -12.86 5.91 -18.19
C LEU A 118 -14.38 5.94 -18.38
N VAL A 119 -14.96 7.13 -18.38
CA VAL A 119 -16.42 7.33 -18.62
C VAL A 119 -16.82 6.76 -19.97
N GLU A 120 -16.05 7.05 -21.02
CA GLU A 120 -16.32 6.54 -22.37
C GLU A 120 -16.25 5.00 -22.42
N ALA A 121 -15.24 4.40 -21.78
CA ALA A 121 -15.06 2.95 -21.76
C ALA A 121 -16.20 2.23 -21.04
N ILE A 122 -16.65 2.78 -19.89
CA ILE A 122 -17.79 2.26 -19.13
C ILE A 122 -19.09 2.39 -19.94
N ASN A 123 -19.33 3.54 -20.55
CA ASN A 123 -20.57 3.78 -21.33
C ASN A 123 -20.68 2.94 -22.60
N LYS A 124 -19.57 2.44 -23.13
CA LYS A 124 -19.53 1.57 -24.32
C LYS A 124 -19.60 0.08 -24.00
N ALA A 125 -19.44 -0.30 -22.74
CA ALA A 125 -19.48 -1.67 -22.31
C ALA A 125 -20.92 -2.14 -22.09
N ASP A 126 -21.20 -3.37 -22.46
CA ASP A 126 -22.50 -4.02 -22.16
C ASP A 126 -22.50 -4.56 -20.73
N LYS A 127 -21.33 -5.05 -20.26
CA LYS A 127 -21.16 -5.66 -18.94
C LYS A 127 -19.89 -5.13 -18.26
N VAL A 128 -20.06 -4.36 -17.21
CA VAL A 128 -18.95 -3.88 -16.36
C VAL A 128 -18.95 -4.65 -15.05
N THR A 129 -17.77 -5.05 -14.58
CA THR A 129 -17.57 -5.56 -13.22
C THR A 129 -16.58 -4.65 -12.48
N LEU A 130 -16.99 -4.15 -11.30
CA LEU A 130 -16.10 -3.44 -10.40
C LEU A 130 -15.39 -4.45 -9.51
N PHE A 131 -14.06 -4.32 -9.39
CA PHE A 131 -13.26 -5.16 -8.52
C PHE A 131 -12.45 -4.32 -7.54
N CYS A 132 -12.84 -4.39 -6.26
CA CYS A 132 -12.39 -3.47 -5.22
C CYS A 132 -11.31 -4.08 -4.33
N GLY A 133 -10.25 -3.32 -4.11
CA GLY A 133 -9.22 -3.66 -3.14
C GLY A 133 -9.18 -2.71 -1.95
N TYR A 134 -8.13 -2.85 -1.14
CA TYR A 134 -7.91 -2.03 0.04
C TYR A 134 -7.77 -0.53 -0.28
N GLY A 135 -7.24 -0.18 -1.46
CA GLY A 135 -7.08 1.21 -1.88
C GLY A 135 -8.39 1.96 -2.10
N ALA A 136 -9.51 1.24 -2.29
CA ALA A 136 -10.83 1.82 -2.45
C ALA A 136 -11.62 1.97 -1.12
N ARG A 137 -11.03 1.62 0.03
CA ARG A 137 -11.73 1.54 1.33
C ARG A 137 -12.43 2.83 1.76
N ASP A 138 -11.84 3.97 1.41
CA ASP A 138 -12.34 5.30 1.79
C ASP A 138 -13.35 5.87 0.77
N ALA A 139 -13.65 5.11 -0.30
CA ALA A 139 -14.54 5.48 -1.40
C ALA A 139 -15.75 4.52 -1.54
N ARG A 140 -16.17 3.91 -0.43
CA ARG A 140 -17.24 2.91 -0.43
C ARG A 140 -18.55 3.44 -1.03
N ASP A 141 -18.95 4.63 -0.60
CA ASP A 141 -20.23 5.23 -1.01
C ASP A 141 -20.22 5.62 -2.49
N GLU A 142 -19.10 6.14 -2.99
CA GLU A 142 -18.90 6.47 -4.40
C GLU A 142 -18.91 5.19 -5.27
N VAL A 143 -18.25 4.14 -4.83
CA VAL A 143 -18.25 2.83 -5.52
C VAL A 143 -19.66 2.26 -5.60
N PHE A 144 -20.44 2.34 -4.52
CA PHE A 144 -21.83 1.87 -4.51
C PHE A 144 -22.72 2.70 -5.43
N ALA A 145 -22.57 4.03 -5.39
CA ALA A 145 -23.29 4.91 -6.30
C ALA A 145 -22.97 4.63 -7.78
N LEU A 146 -21.71 4.37 -8.08
CA LEU A 146 -21.30 3.96 -9.42
C LEU A 146 -21.91 2.62 -9.80
N ALA A 147 -21.82 1.60 -8.93
CA ALA A 147 -22.37 0.28 -9.17
C ALA A 147 -23.89 0.32 -9.44
N GLU A 148 -24.61 1.11 -8.66
CA GLU A 148 -26.05 1.33 -8.86
C GLU A 148 -26.33 1.95 -10.22
N LYS A 149 -25.59 2.98 -10.59
CA LYS A 149 -25.77 3.74 -11.82
C LYS A 149 -25.52 2.89 -13.06
N ILE A 150 -24.47 2.07 -13.06
CA ILE A 150 -24.07 1.25 -14.20
C ILE A 150 -24.56 -0.21 -14.12
N LYS A 151 -25.30 -0.56 -13.06
CA LYS A 151 -25.82 -1.93 -12.80
C LYS A 151 -24.71 -2.97 -12.73
N SER A 152 -23.59 -2.63 -12.13
CA SER A 152 -22.40 -3.47 -12.05
C SER A 152 -22.37 -4.28 -10.75
N PRO A 153 -22.01 -5.57 -10.80
CA PRO A 153 -21.61 -6.30 -9.60
C PRO A 153 -20.30 -5.75 -9.05
N ILE A 154 -20.11 -5.92 -7.73
CA ILE A 154 -18.89 -5.59 -7.02
C ILE A 154 -18.25 -6.88 -6.51
N GLY A 155 -17.13 -7.29 -7.12
CA GLY A 155 -16.23 -8.27 -6.55
C GLY A 155 -15.13 -7.59 -5.72
N HIS A 156 -14.51 -8.33 -4.81
CA HIS A 156 -13.45 -7.75 -4.01
C HIS A 156 -12.27 -8.71 -3.77
N SER A 157 -11.10 -8.13 -3.48
CA SER A 157 -9.93 -8.86 -3.00
C SER A 157 -10.07 -9.21 -1.51
N PHE A 158 -9.18 -10.08 -0.99
CA PHE A 158 -9.17 -10.44 0.42
C PHE A 158 -9.13 -9.21 1.34
N ARG A 159 -8.27 -8.24 1.07
CA ARG A 159 -8.17 -7.00 1.86
C ARG A 159 -9.31 -6.01 1.61
N GLY A 160 -10.03 -6.16 0.53
CA GLY A 160 -11.24 -5.37 0.24
C GLY A 160 -12.47 -5.86 1.00
N LYS A 161 -12.48 -7.14 1.43
CA LYS A 161 -13.63 -7.80 2.05
C LYS A 161 -14.30 -6.97 3.14
N MET A 162 -13.58 -6.50 4.12
CA MET A 162 -14.14 -5.78 5.27
C MET A 162 -14.78 -4.43 4.93
N TYR A 163 -14.55 -3.93 3.71
CA TYR A 163 -15.10 -2.65 3.24
C TYR A 163 -16.24 -2.83 2.23
N PHE A 164 -16.23 -3.92 1.46
CA PHE A 164 -17.14 -4.07 0.31
C PHE A 164 -18.11 -5.22 0.41
N GLU A 165 -17.97 -6.17 1.34
CA GLU A 165 -18.89 -7.29 1.49
C GLU A 165 -20.14 -6.92 2.30
N TYR A 166 -19.91 -6.29 3.46
CA TYR A 166 -20.99 -6.02 4.41
C TYR A 166 -21.97 -4.96 3.88
N ASP A 167 -23.28 -5.22 4.04
CA ASP A 167 -24.34 -4.29 3.67
C ASP A 167 -24.18 -3.71 2.25
N ASN A 168 -23.90 -4.59 1.29
CA ASN A 168 -23.67 -4.27 -0.09
C ASN A 168 -24.61 -5.05 -1.01
N PRO A 169 -25.65 -4.38 -1.60
CA PRO A 169 -26.59 -5.06 -2.47
C PRO A 169 -25.98 -5.52 -3.81
N PHE A 170 -24.78 -5.05 -4.14
CA PHE A 170 -24.06 -5.37 -5.38
C PHE A 170 -22.96 -6.42 -5.17
N ASP A 171 -22.76 -6.88 -3.92
CA ASP A 171 -21.68 -7.82 -3.60
C ASP A 171 -21.88 -9.16 -4.29
N VAL A 172 -20.86 -9.61 -4.98
CA VAL A 172 -20.79 -10.96 -5.58
C VAL A 172 -19.71 -11.83 -4.94
N GLY A 173 -19.08 -11.34 -3.87
CA GLY A 173 -18.07 -12.06 -3.11
C GLY A 173 -16.64 -11.78 -3.51
N MET A 174 -15.76 -12.70 -3.15
CA MET A 174 -14.31 -12.55 -3.25
C MET A 174 -13.72 -13.45 -4.33
N SER A 175 -12.78 -12.92 -5.11
CA SER A 175 -11.93 -13.71 -6.01
C SER A 175 -10.53 -13.90 -5.43
N GLY A 176 -9.87 -14.98 -5.83
CA GLY A 176 -8.53 -15.36 -5.41
C GLY A 176 -8.48 -16.76 -4.80
N LEU A 177 -7.35 -17.10 -4.14
CA LEU A 177 -7.13 -18.44 -3.57
C LEU A 177 -8.17 -18.86 -2.52
N LEU A 178 -8.72 -17.89 -1.80
CA LEU A 178 -9.79 -18.08 -0.81
C LEU A 178 -11.15 -17.58 -1.33
N GLY A 179 -11.29 -17.53 -2.66
CA GLY A 179 -12.47 -16.99 -3.32
C GLY A 179 -13.77 -17.74 -2.97
N TYR A 180 -14.86 -17.00 -2.93
CA TYR A 180 -16.21 -17.51 -2.72
C TYR A 180 -17.25 -16.59 -3.38
N GLY A 181 -18.47 -17.07 -3.48
CA GLY A 181 -19.54 -16.35 -4.14
C GLY A 181 -19.43 -16.40 -5.67
N ALA A 182 -20.09 -15.48 -6.33
CA ALA A 182 -20.15 -15.38 -7.80
C ALA A 182 -19.12 -14.42 -8.39
N ALA A 183 -18.10 -14.00 -7.63
CA ALA A 183 -17.11 -13.03 -8.11
C ALA A 183 -16.36 -13.51 -9.36
N ALA A 184 -16.02 -14.80 -9.40
CA ALA A 184 -15.33 -15.39 -10.56
C ALA A 184 -16.19 -15.39 -11.83
N GLU A 185 -17.50 -15.66 -11.69
CA GLU A 185 -18.46 -15.61 -12.77
C GLU A 185 -18.68 -14.17 -13.24
N GLY A 186 -18.87 -13.23 -12.31
CA GLY A 186 -19.04 -11.81 -12.64
C GLY A 186 -17.81 -11.21 -13.35
N MET A 187 -16.61 -11.66 -12.97
CA MET A 187 -15.37 -11.26 -13.65
C MET A 187 -15.32 -11.86 -15.08
N LYS A 188 -15.64 -13.14 -15.26
CA LYS A 188 -15.60 -13.82 -16.57
C LYS A 188 -16.62 -13.27 -17.57
N ASP A 189 -17.75 -12.82 -17.07
CA ASP A 189 -18.84 -12.28 -17.89
C ASP A 189 -18.63 -10.82 -18.30
N ALA A 190 -17.61 -10.16 -17.76
CA ALA A 190 -17.37 -8.74 -17.99
C ALA A 190 -16.74 -8.46 -19.36
N ASP A 191 -17.23 -7.45 -20.07
CA ASP A 191 -16.54 -6.83 -21.20
C ASP A 191 -15.45 -5.89 -20.73
N VAL A 192 -15.70 -5.22 -19.57
CA VAL A 192 -14.79 -4.31 -18.91
C VAL A 192 -14.71 -4.66 -17.43
N MET A 193 -13.52 -4.93 -16.96
CA MET A 193 -13.21 -5.07 -15.54
C MET A 193 -12.51 -3.80 -15.04
N VAL A 194 -13.15 -3.08 -14.12
CA VAL A 194 -12.59 -1.87 -13.50
C VAL A 194 -12.01 -2.25 -12.14
N MET A 195 -10.70 -2.19 -12.03
CA MET A 195 -9.95 -2.50 -10.82
C MET A 195 -9.75 -1.21 -10.00
N LEU A 196 -10.32 -1.16 -8.82
CA LEU A 196 -10.34 0.02 -7.95
C LEU A 196 -9.46 -0.21 -6.72
N GLY A 197 -8.31 0.48 -6.65
CA GLY A 197 -7.40 0.42 -5.53
C GLY A 197 -6.88 -0.99 -5.22
N THR A 198 -6.57 -1.76 -6.25
CA THR A 198 -6.08 -3.13 -6.12
C THR A 198 -4.98 -3.46 -7.11
N ASP A 199 -3.95 -4.13 -6.62
CA ASP A 199 -2.91 -4.81 -7.39
C ASP A 199 -3.10 -6.33 -7.21
N PHE A 200 -4.25 -6.85 -7.63
CA PHE A 200 -4.67 -8.24 -7.43
C PHE A 200 -3.64 -9.22 -8.03
N PRO A 201 -2.91 -10.01 -7.19
CA PRO A 201 -1.70 -10.69 -7.64
C PRO A 201 -1.94 -11.99 -8.41
N TYR A 202 -3.15 -12.51 -8.41
CA TYR A 202 -3.46 -13.85 -8.87
C TYR A 202 -3.88 -13.87 -10.34
N ARG A 203 -2.89 -13.95 -11.25
CA ARG A 203 -3.10 -13.88 -12.71
C ARG A 203 -4.09 -14.93 -13.24
N GLN A 204 -4.13 -16.11 -12.62
CA GLN A 204 -5.00 -17.21 -13.03
C GLN A 204 -6.49 -16.93 -12.82
N PHE A 205 -6.84 -15.88 -12.07
CA PHE A 205 -8.23 -15.49 -11.84
C PHE A 205 -8.69 -14.29 -12.69
N TYR A 206 -7.80 -13.73 -13.50
CA TYR A 206 -8.21 -12.69 -14.45
C TYR A 206 -9.01 -13.30 -15.58
N PRO A 207 -10.13 -12.68 -16.01
CA PRO A 207 -10.94 -13.18 -17.13
C PRO A 207 -10.19 -13.06 -18.46
N GLU A 208 -10.40 -14.03 -19.33
CA GLU A 208 -9.92 -13.95 -20.71
C GLU A 208 -10.88 -13.08 -21.53
N GLY A 209 -10.35 -12.16 -22.35
CA GLY A 209 -11.13 -11.38 -23.30
C GLY A 209 -11.75 -10.08 -22.73
N ALA A 210 -11.74 -9.86 -21.42
CA ALA A 210 -12.16 -8.58 -20.85
C ALA A 210 -11.11 -7.48 -21.10
N ARG A 211 -11.56 -6.24 -21.22
CA ARG A 211 -10.71 -5.06 -21.17
C ARG A 211 -10.48 -4.67 -19.73
N PHE A 212 -9.25 -4.27 -19.40
CA PHE A 212 -8.87 -3.94 -18.04
C PHE A 212 -8.62 -2.44 -17.87
N ILE A 213 -9.29 -1.87 -16.88
CA ILE A 213 -9.06 -0.51 -16.40
C ILE A 213 -8.62 -0.59 -14.96
N GLN A 214 -7.58 0.14 -14.60
CA GLN A 214 -7.08 0.16 -13.22
C GLN A 214 -6.94 1.58 -12.71
N VAL A 215 -7.46 1.83 -11.50
CA VAL A 215 -7.31 3.07 -10.74
C VAL A 215 -6.49 2.78 -9.50
N ASP A 216 -5.36 3.44 -9.35
CA ASP A 216 -4.50 3.33 -8.16
C ASP A 216 -3.80 4.67 -7.90
N THR A 217 -3.54 4.99 -6.64
CA THR A 217 -2.77 6.20 -6.27
C THR A 217 -1.28 6.07 -6.61
N ARG A 218 -0.82 4.86 -6.89
CA ARG A 218 0.58 4.54 -7.19
C ARG A 218 0.72 4.07 -8.62
N GLY A 219 1.29 4.93 -9.47
CA GLY A 219 1.48 4.65 -10.89
C GLY A 219 2.30 3.37 -11.17
N GLU A 220 3.23 3.00 -10.29
CA GLU A 220 4.01 1.78 -10.41
C GLU A 220 3.21 0.47 -10.22
N HIS A 221 1.96 0.57 -9.77
CA HIS A 221 1.05 -0.57 -9.68
C HIS A 221 0.28 -0.83 -10.97
N LEU A 222 0.13 0.19 -11.80
CA LEU A 222 -0.67 0.09 -13.03
C LEU A 222 -0.05 -0.92 -14.00
N GLY A 223 -0.88 -1.82 -14.52
CA GLY A 223 -0.48 -2.82 -15.51
C GLY A 223 0.51 -3.90 -15.01
N ARG A 224 0.82 -3.94 -13.72
CA ARG A 224 1.79 -4.88 -13.16
C ARG A 224 1.38 -6.35 -13.34
N ARG A 225 0.10 -6.63 -13.37
CA ARG A 225 -0.45 -7.99 -13.39
C ARG A 225 -1.04 -8.41 -14.72
N VAL A 226 -1.67 -7.49 -15.40
CA VAL A 226 -2.38 -7.69 -16.66
C VAL A 226 -2.18 -6.47 -17.55
N PRO A 227 -2.09 -6.61 -18.88
CA PRO A 227 -2.10 -5.45 -19.78
C PRO A 227 -3.38 -4.64 -19.58
N LEU A 228 -3.24 -3.33 -19.54
CA LEU A 228 -4.37 -2.42 -19.34
C LEU A 228 -4.77 -1.74 -20.66
N ASP A 229 -6.06 -1.56 -20.84
CA ASP A 229 -6.60 -0.64 -21.86
C ASP A 229 -6.54 0.82 -21.37
N LEU A 230 -6.65 1.00 -20.04
CA LEU A 230 -6.54 2.30 -19.41
C LEU A 230 -6.04 2.17 -17.97
N GLY A 231 -5.02 2.96 -17.61
CA GLY A 231 -4.54 3.11 -16.24
C GLY A 231 -4.71 4.56 -15.79
N LEU A 232 -5.27 4.78 -14.59
CA LEU A 232 -5.43 6.10 -14.01
C LEU A 232 -4.69 6.19 -12.67
N VAL A 233 -3.86 7.20 -12.54
CA VAL A 233 -3.24 7.53 -11.25
C VAL A 233 -4.16 8.49 -10.51
N GLY A 234 -4.85 8.00 -9.48
CA GLY A 234 -5.80 8.80 -8.73
C GLY A 234 -6.39 8.07 -7.52
N ASP A 235 -6.89 8.83 -6.57
CA ASP A 235 -7.75 8.31 -5.51
C ASP A 235 -9.05 7.79 -6.13
N VAL A 236 -9.53 6.65 -5.63
CA VAL A 236 -10.72 6.00 -6.21
C VAL A 236 -11.93 6.93 -6.13
N GLY A 237 -12.20 7.54 -4.96
CA GLY A 237 -13.36 8.42 -4.78
C GLY A 237 -13.30 9.69 -5.62
N ASP A 238 -12.10 10.24 -5.84
CA ASP A 238 -11.92 11.44 -6.68
C ASP A 238 -11.92 11.09 -8.19
N THR A 239 -11.84 9.80 -8.55
CA THR A 239 -11.79 9.34 -9.94
C THR A 239 -13.16 8.95 -10.46
N ILE A 240 -14.03 8.38 -9.63
CA ILE A 240 -15.35 7.88 -10.01
C ILE A 240 -16.46 8.83 -9.59
#